data_540458a0d955c97a802b461a8d7d826f
#
_entry.id   540458a0d955c97a802b461a8d7d826f
#
_cell.length_a   1.000
_cell.length_b   1.000
_cell.length_c   1.000
_cell.angle_alpha   90.00
_cell.angle_beta   90.00
_cell.angle_gamma   90.00
#
_symmetry.space_group_name_H-M   'P 1'
#
loop_
_entity.id
_entity.type
_entity.pdbx_description
1 polymer ?
#
loop_
_entity_poly.entity_id
_entity_poly.type
_entity_poly.pdbx_seq_one_letter_code
_entity_poly.pdbx_strand_id
1 'polypeptide(L)'
;GFDREMNQKETRTPIKNEADNGLKNSAYTIAMARTSDPHSATAQFFINVKDNDFLNHTSRNAQGWGYAVFGKVTGGQDVVDAIRGVKTGNRGFHQDVPLEPVVIVKASVVEP
;
A
#
# COMPACT_ATOMS: atom_id res chain seq x y z
N GLY A 1 0.28 -6.87 7.44
CA GLY A 1 -1.11 -6.42 7.39
C GLY A 1 -1.91 -6.81 8.63
N PHE A 2 -3.21 -6.89 8.47
CA PHE A 2 -4.15 -7.14 9.55
C PHE A 2 -5.01 -8.36 9.24
N ASP A 3 -5.49 -9.04 10.28
CA ASP A 3 -6.49 -10.07 10.14
C ASP A 3 -7.90 -9.45 10.12
N ARG A 4 -8.95 -10.31 10.05
CA ARG A 4 -10.35 -9.84 9.96
C ARG A 4 -10.81 -9.08 11.21
N GLU A 5 -10.18 -9.31 12.35
CA GLU A 5 -10.45 -8.64 13.61
C GLU A 5 -9.61 -7.36 13.79
N MET A 6 -8.86 -6.94 12.76
CA MET A 6 -7.95 -5.80 12.78
C MET A 6 -6.79 -5.96 13.77
N ASN A 7 -6.38 -7.19 14.03
CA ASN A 7 -5.13 -7.47 14.74
C ASN A 7 -3.98 -7.50 13.74
N GLN A 8 -2.90 -6.79 14.05
CA GLN A 8 -1.74 -6.74 13.18
C GLN A 8 -1.02 -8.10 13.17
N LYS A 9 -0.74 -8.58 11.97
CA LYS A 9 0.02 -9.84 11.78
C LYS A 9 1.50 -9.58 11.97
N GLU A 10 2.23 -10.61 12.38
CA GLU A 10 3.68 -10.56 12.51
C GLU A 10 4.35 -10.29 11.16
N THR A 11 5.46 -9.57 11.20
CA THR A 11 6.24 -9.22 10.01
C THR A 11 7.72 -9.50 10.25
N ARG A 12 8.50 -9.48 9.18
CA ARG A 12 9.96 -9.40 9.27
C ARG A 12 10.36 -7.97 9.66
N THR A 13 11.66 -7.76 9.86
CA THR A 13 12.20 -6.44 10.17
C THR A 13 11.94 -5.44 9.02
N PRO A 14 11.85 -4.13 9.33
CA PRO A 14 11.69 -3.10 8.30
C PRO A 14 12.80 -3.12 7.27
N ILE A 15 12.45 -2.67 6.07
CA ILE A 15 13.37 -2.57 4.94
C ILE A 15 13.64 -1.13 4.55
N LYS A 16 14.76 -0.90 3.88
CA LYS A 16 15.12 0.41 3.36
C LYS A 16 14.11 0.89 2.32
N ASN A 17 13.79 2.18 2.35
CA ASN A 17 12.94 2.81 1.35
C ASN A 17 13.69 2.91 0.02
N GLU A 18 13.08 2.42 -1.04
CA GLU A 18 13.63 2.43 -2.40
C GLU A 18 12.85 3.36 -3.34
N ALA A 19 12.17 4.37 -2.79
CA ALA A 19 11.40 5.30 -3.60
C ALA A 19 12.26 6.16 -4.54
N ASP A 20 13.57 6.17 -4.35
CA ASP A 20 14.54 6.81 -5.23
C ASP A 20 14.83 5.98 -6.51
N ASN A 21 14.01 4.98 -6.80
CA ASN A 21 14.14 4.11 -7.97
C ASN A 21 13.61 4.73 -9.29
N GLY A 22 13.10 5.96 -9.26
CA GLY A 22 12.57 6.65 -10.43
C GLY A 22 11.12 6.33 -10.79
N LEU A 23 10.47 5.42 -10.05
CA LEU A 23 9.07 5.07 -10.29
C LEU A 23 8.13 6.05 -9.59
N LYS A 24 7.01 6.35 -10.23
CA LYS A 24 6.03 7.31 -9.72
C LYS A 24 4.79 6.61 -9.18
N ASN A 25 4.16 7.23 -8.20
CA ASN A 25 2.88 6.78 -7.64
C ASN A 25 1.71 7.15 -8.57
N SER A 26 1.74 6.59 -9.77
CA SER A 26 0.70 6.78 -10.78
C SER A 26 -0.48 5.84 -10.54
N ALA A 27 -1.62 6.10 -11.19
CA ALA A 27 -2.80 5.26 -11.07
C ALA A 27 -2.48 3.78 -11.35
N TYR A 28 -3.00 2.91 -10.49
CA TYR A 28 -2.85 1.44 -10.54
C TYR A 28 -1.42 0.94 -10.30
N THR A 29 -0.54 1.76 -9.74
CA THR A 29 0.73 1.27 -9.20
C THR A 29 0.55 0.79 -7.76
N ILE A 30 1.44 -0.10 -7.34
CA ILE A 30 1.47 -0.68 -5.99
C ILE A 30 2.70 -0.13 -5.28
N ALA A 31 2.51 0.36 -4.07
CA ALA A 31 3.58 0.96 -3.28
C ALA A 31 3.53 0.47 -1.84
N MET A 32 4.68 0.58 -1.15
CA MET A 32 4.79 0.15 0.24
C MET A 32 4.23 1.21 1.19
N ALA A 33 3.33 0.78 2.06
CA ALA A 33 2.92 1.59 3.20
C ALA A 33 4.05 1.61 4.25
N ARG A 34 4.12 2.69 5.01
CA ARG A 34 5.14 2.88 6.07
C ARG A 34 4.61 3.86 7.12
N THR A 35 5.35 3.99 8.20
CA THR A 35 5.11 5.06 9.18
C THR A 35 5.79 6.35 8.74
N SER A 36 5.83 7.36 9.59
CA SER A 36 6.54 8.61 9.33
C SER A 36 8.07 8.42 9.17
N ASP A 37 8.62 7.33 9.71
CA ASP A 37 10.01 6.95 9.43
C ASP A 37 10.10 6.43 7.99
N PRO A 38 10.93 7.03 7.13
CA PRO A 38 11.05 6.62 5.73
C PRO A 38 11.44 5.15 5.54
N HIS A 39 12.18 4.57 6.48
CA HIS A 39 12.73 3.22 6.43
C HIS A 39 12.02 2.26 7.39
N SER A 40 10.68 2.36 7.47
CA SER A 40 9.86 1.58 8.40
C SER A 40 8.93 0.58 7.73
N ALA A 41 8.97 0.46 6.40
CA ALA A 41 8.09 -0.46 5.67
C ALA A 41 8.38 -1.91 6.04
N THR A 42 7.33 -2.69 6.25
CA THR A 42 7.43 -4.13 6.54
C THR A 42 6.67 -4.98 5.54
N ALA A 43 5.33 -5.01 5.60
CA ALA A 43 4.55 -5.91 4.76
C ALA A 43 3.29 -5.26 4.18
N GLN A 44 2.89 -4.09 4.65
CA GLN A 44 1.69 -3.44 4.15
C GLN A 44 1.97 -2.71 2.85
N PHE A 45 1.03 -2.79 1.94
CA PHE A 45 1.10 -2.09 0.66
C PHE A 45 -0.24 -1.43 0.36
N PHE A 46 -0.23 -0.53 -0.61
CA PHE A 46 -1.46 0.07 -1.12
C PHE A 46 -1.43 0.14 -2.64
N ILE A 47 -2.59 0.32 -3.23
CA ILE A 47 -2.73 0.52 -4.67
C ILE A 47 -3.17 1.96 -4.91
N ASN A 48 -2.40 2.68 -5.71
CA ASN A 48 -2.79 4.03 -6.13
C ASN A 48 -3.96 3.93 -7.10
N VAL A 49 -5.07 4.60 -6.79
CA VAL A 49 -6.25 4.61 -7.67
C VAL A 49 -6.35 5.87 -8.52
N LYS A 50 -5.38 6.74 -8.39
CA LYS A 50 -5.16 7.94 -9.19
C LYS A 50 -3.67 8.30 -9.13
N ASP A 51 -3.26 9.29 -9.92
CA ASP A 51 -1.90 9.82 -9.83
C ASP A 51 -1.74 10.58 -8.52
N ASN A 52 -0.89 10.07 -7.65
CA ASN A 52 -0.60 10.63 -6.33
C ASN A 52 0.82 11.20 -6.32
N ASP A 53 1.05 12.28 -7.06
CA ASP A 53 2.39 12.86 -7.23
C ASP A 53 3.00 13.31 -5.90
N PHE A 54 2.17 13.69 -4.94
CA PHE A 54 2.63 14.08 -3.60
C PHE A 54 3.28 12.93 -2.82
N LEU A 55 3.13 11.68 -3.25
CA LEU A 55 3.77 10.51 -2.66
C LEU A 55 5.10 10.16 -3.32
N ASN A 56 5.51 10.87 -4.36
CA ASN A 56 6.74 10.59 -5.08
C ASN A 56 7.97 11.08 -4.30
N HIS A 57 9.08 10.35 -4.48
CA HIS A 57 10.37 10.75 -3.92
C HIS A 57 10.82 12.09 -4.50
N THR A 58 11.22 13.00 -3.63
CA THR A 58 11.78 14.32 -4.02
C THR A 58 13.17 14.54 -3.42
N SER A 59 13.46 13.97 -2.26
CA SER A 59 14.75 14.13 -1.59
C SER A 59 14.92 13.04 -0.52
N ARG A 60 16.16 12.82 -0.09
CA ARG A 60 16.51 11.80 0.91
C ARG A 60 16.42 12.35 2.33
N ASN A 61 15.25 12.89 2.68
CA ASN A 61 14.94 13.34 4.04
C ASN A 61 13.54 12.89 4.44
N ALA A 62 13.16 13.11 5.69
CA ALA A 62 11.89 12.58 6.24
C ALA A 62 10.67 13.03 5.44
N GLN A 63 10.66 14.23 4.91
CA GLN A 63 9.53 14.79 4.16
C GLN A 63 9.57 14.44 2.67
N GLY A 64 10.74 14.15 2.13
CA GLY A 64 10.95 14.00 0.69
C GLY A 64 11.14 12.58 0.19
N TRP A 65 11.30 11.59 1.07
CA TRP A 65 11.56 10.21 0.65
C TRP A 65 10.44 9.62 -0.21
N GLY A 66 9.19 9.91 0.14
CA GLY A 66 8.04 9.39 -0.57
C GLY A 66 7.79 7.90 -0.28
N TYR A 67 7.02 7.28 -1.17
CA TYR A 67 6.55 5.90 -1.03
C TYR A 67 7.05 5.07 -2.20
N ALA A 68 7.69 3.94 -1.90
CA ALA A 68 8.37 3.11 -2.90
C ALA A 68 7.36 2.32 -3.73
N VAL A 69 7.27 2.65 -5.02
CA VAL A 69 6.51 1.86 -5.99
C VAL A 69 7.35 0.65 -6.38
N PHE A 70 6.75 -0.53 -6.35
CA PHE A 70 7.43 -1.78 -6.70
C PHE A 70 6.68 -2.62 -7.73
N GLY A 71 5.51 -2.19 -8.16
CA GLY A 71 4.73 -2.93 -9.13
C GLY A 71 3.55 -2.16 -9.66
N LYS A 72 2.79 -2.80 -10.54
CA LYS A 72 1.56 -2.23 -11.10
C LYS A 72 0.52 -3.33 -11.30
N VAL A 73 -0.75 -2.93 -11.29
CA VAL A 73 -1.87 -3.82 -11.60
C VAL A 73 -1.88 -4.06 -13.11
N THR A 74 -1.78 -5.31 -13.54
CA THR A 74 -1.79 -5.72 -14.95
C THR A 74 -3.12 -6.34 -15.38
N GLY A 75 -3.96 -6.74 -14.44
CA GLY A 75 -5.30 -7.25 -14.68
C GLY A 75 -6.17 -7.04 -13.47
N GLY A 76 -7.48 -7.02 -13.64
CA GLY A 76 -8.40 -6.86 -12.52
C GLY A 76 -8.55 -5.41 -12.03
N GLN A 77 -8.32 -4.43 -12.87
CA GLN A 77 -8.55 -3.02 -12.49
C GLN A 77 -10.00 -2.76 -12.07
N ASP A 78 -10.95 -3.47 -12.65
CA ASP A 78 -12.36 -3.44 -12.26
C ASP A 78 -12.56 -3.93 -10.82
N VAL A 79 -11.78 -4.92 -10.38
CA VAL A 79 -11.79 -5.39 -8.98
C VAL A 79 -11.24 -4.32 -8.05
N VAL A 80 -10.14 -3.67 -8.42
CA VAL A 80 -9.58 -2.56 -7.66
C VAL A 80 -10.60 -1.44 -7.51
N ASP A 81 -11.29 -1.09 -8.60
CA ASP A 81 -12.31 -0.04 -8.59
C ASP A 81 -13.51 -0.43 -7.71
N ALA A 82 -13.88 -1.70 -7.70
CA ALA A 82 -14.94 -2.21 -6.82
C ALA A 82 -14.54 -2.10 -5.34
N ILE A 83 -13.31 -2.47 -5.00
CA ILE A 83 -12.78 -2.35 -3.63
C ILE A 83 -12.76 -0.88 -3.19
N ARG A 84 -12.31 0.02 -4.06
CA ARG A 84 -12.29 1.45 -3.80
C ARG A 84 -13.67 2.00 -3.42
N GLY A 85 -14.73 1.45 -3.99
CA GLY A 85 -16.10 1.92 -3.80
C GLY A 85 -16.84 1.33 -2.61
N VAL A 86 -16.24 0.41 -1.82
CA VAL A 86 -16.94 -0.20 -0.69
C VAL A 86 -17.17 0.80 0.44
N LYS A 87 -18.23 0.56 1.20
CA LYS A 87 -18.54 1.39 2.37
C LYS A 87 -17.49 1.14 3.46
N THR A 88 -17.05 2.22 4.08
CA THR A 88 -16.04 2.21 5.13
C THR A 88 -16.53 2.90 6.38
N GLY A 89 -15.84 2.68 7.49
CA GLY A 89 -16.09 3.33 8.76
C GLY A 89 -14.88 3.21 9.66
N ASN A 90 -14.99 3.77 10.85
CA ASN A 90 -13.93 3.67 11.85
C ASN A 90 -14.05 2.36 12.62
N ARG A 91 -12.91 1.76 12.95
CA ARG A 91 -12.85 0.56 13.78
C ARG A 91 -11.67 0.70 14.75
N GLY A 92 -11.96 0.94 16.01
CA GLY A 92 -10.94 1.28 17.00
C GLY A 92 -10.23 2.59 16.61
N PHE A 93 -8.92 2.55 16.50
CA PHE A 93 -8.11 3.69 16.08
C PHE A 93 -7.94 3.78 14.57
N HIS A 94 -8.52 2.83 13.82
CA HIS A 94 -8.39 2.78 12.38
C HIS A 94 -9.54 3.51 11.70
N GLN A 95 -9.22 4.33 10.70
CA GLN A 95 -10.18 5.03 9.86
C GLN A 95 -10.28 4.35 8.49
N ASP A 96 -11.42 4.57 7.83
CA ASP A 96 -11.65 4.08 6.46
C ASP A 96 -11.50 2.56 6.32
N VAL A 97 -11.95 1.83 7.34
CA VAL A 97 -11.97 0.38 7.33
C VAL A 97 -13.24 -0.10 6.61
N PRO A 98 -13.15 -1.01 5.62
CA PRO A 98 -14.34 -1.57 5.00
C PRO A 98 -15.29 -2.17 6.05
N LEU A 99 -16.59 -1.84 5.95
CA LEU A 99 -17.59 -2.36 6.89
C LEU A 99 -17.69 -3.87 6.79
N GLU A 100 -17.56 -4.41 5.57
CA GLU A 100 -17.39 -5.85 5.34
C GLU A 100 -15.93 -6.09 4.95
N PRO A 101 -15.21 -6.99 5.64
CA PRO A 101 -13.80 -7.20 5.36
C PRO A 101 -13.53 -7.55 3.90
N VAL A 102 -12.57 -6.86 3.29
CA VAL A 102 -11.99 -7.22 2.00
C VAL A 102 -10.75 -8.06 2.28
N VAL A 103 -10.78 -9.33 1.90
CA VAL A 103 -9.76 -10.30 2.30
C VAL A 103 -8.96 -10.75 1.08
N ILE A 104 -7.62 -10.70 1.21
CA ILE A 104 -6.73 -11.36 0.27
C ILE A 104 -6.74 -12.85 0.63
N VAL A 105 -7.38 -13.65 -0.20
CA VAL A 105 -7.52 -15.09 0.05
C VAL A 105 -6.21 -15.81 -0.20
N LYS A 106 -5.47 -15.39 -1.23
CA LYS A 106 -4.21 -16.01 -1.61
C LYS A 106 -3.35 -15.01 -2.39
N ALA A 107 -2.06 -15.02 -2.10
CA ALA A 107 -1.05 -14.33 -2.91
C ALA A 107 0.05 -15.35 -3.27
N SER A 108 0.46 -15.37 -4.52
CA SER A 108 1.49 -16.29 -4.99
C SER A 108 2.34 -15.63 -6.07
N VAL A 109 3.60 -16.07 -6.15
CA VAL A 109 4.50 -15.66 -7.23
C VAL A 109 4.20 -16.52 -8.44
N VAL A 110 4.04 -15.88 -9.60
CA VAL A 110 3.81 -16.56 -10.86
C VAL A 110 5.13 -16.58 -11.63
N GLU A 111 5.59 -17.76 -11.98
CA GLU A 111 6.80 -17.91 -12.80
C GLU A 111 6.54 -17.41 -14.23
N PRO A 112 7.52 -16.68 -14.84
CA PRO A 112 7.36 -16.21 -16.21
C PRO A 112 7.37 -17.34 -17.25
#